data_c07da0805ccc9ed7c0ba53b8abda097e
#
_entry.id   c07da0805ccc9ed7c0ba53b8abda097e
#
_cell.length_a   1.000
_cell.length_b   1.000
_cell.length_c   1.000
_cell.angle_alpha   90.00
_cell.angle_beta   90.00
_cell.angle_gamma   90.00
#
_symmetry.space_group_name_H-M   'P 1'
#
loop_
_entity.id
_entity.type
_entity.pdbx_description
1 polymer ?
#
loop_
_entity_poly.entity_id
_entity_poly.type
_entity_poly.pdbx_seq_one_letter_code
_entity_poly.pdbx_strand_id
1 'polypeptide(L)'
;VGLVDMARLLGLLRRLARAPEGGGPDPRVEEQRARRTSAGMPYDLLLPRHQPEAVLIALHGATLNGKDDARLQHFARQLAVSGAACAVPNLPGMSRLEWLPSDLEALAGLIGELHAETGHRVGLVGFSFAAAYALVVATRPEVAERVRFVLSIGAYHSFPELYQHFLRTRHDPAEDEAAEDDLIYRDAIGAWRQRAALGLDPARLAELEALLRRFCHQASPEEKRAFRERWLLPRDPVALDVAAQDRAALEALSPAGKLAGLRCPVSLIHDPHDHIIPVSHARALEAELGALPDGGRHRVLVTGLLKHVTLSGAFNLGEAARLLAALQPLVQT
;
A
#
# COMPACT_ATOMS: atom_id res chain seq x y z
N VAL A 1 2.64 14.32 -22.44
CA VAL A 1 2.54 12.85 -22.60
C VAL A 1 2.66 12.55 -24.08
N GLY A 2 3.63 11.72 -24.48
CA GLY A 2 3.75 11.27 -25.86
C GLY A 2 2.54 10.41 -26.26
N LEU A 3 2.21 10.39 -27.56
CA LEU A 3 1.09 9.56 -28.08
C LEU A 3 1.28 8.08 -27.72
N VAL A 4 2.52 7.59 -27.73
CA VAL A 4 2.87 6.21 -27.40
C VAL A 4 2.61 5.92 -25.91
N ASP A 5 3.01 6.82 -25.02
CA ASP A 5 2.78 6.67 -23.57
C ASP A 5 1.29 6.69 -23.25
N MET A 6 0.53 7.56 -23.93
CA MET A 6 -0.92 7.62 -23.77
C MET A 6 -1.58 6.31 -24.20
N ALA A 7 -1.18 5.75 -25.35
CA ALA A 7 -1.72 4.47 -25.82
C ALA A 7 -1.37 3.32 -24.85
N ARG A 8 -0.14 3.28 -24.36
CA ARG A 8 0.30 2.29 -23.34
C ARG A 8 -0.52 2.41 -22.06
N LEU A 9 -0.72 3.63 -21.57
CA LEU A 9 -1.46 3.89 -20.33
C LEU A 9 -2.94 3.53 -20.48
N LEU A 10 -3.59 3.90 -21.58
CA LEU A 10 -4.98 3.50 -21.86
C LEU A 10 -5.10 1.98 -21.98
N GLY A 11 -4.14 1.33 -22.62
CA GLY A 11 -4.06 -0.13 -22.68
C GLY A 11 -3.94 -0.77 -21.30
N LEU A 12 -3.08 -0.23 -20.44
CA LEU A 12 -2.93 -0.66 -19.03
C LEU A 12 -4.25 -0.51 -18.26
N LEU A 13 -4.88 0.67 -18.30
CA LEU A 13 -6.13 0.92 -17.59
C LEU A 13 -7.27 0.01 -18.04
N ARG A 14 -7.39 -0.24 -19.36
CA ARG A 14 -8.39 -1.18 -19.90
C ARG A 14 -8.19 -2.61 -19.38
N ARG A 15 -6.93 -3.03 -19.17
CA ARG A 15 -6.62 -4.35 -18.61
C ARG A 15 -6.86 -4.39 -17.10
N LEU A 16 -6.53 -3.32 -16.39
CA LEU A 16 -6.79 -3.20 -14.94
C LEU A 16 -8.28 -3.15 -14.61
N ALA A 17 -9.09 -2.56 -15.48
CA ALA A 17 -10.55 -2.48 -15.30
C ALA A 17 -11.26 -3.84 -15.50
N ARG A 18 -10.59 -4.85 -16.08
CA ARG A 18 -11.13 -6.20 -16.14
C ARG A 18 -10.92 -6.88 -14.81
N ALA A 19 -11.98 -7.50 -14.30
CA ALA A 19 -11.85 -8.31 -13.08
C ALA A 19 -10.71 -9.33 -13.28
N PRO A 20 -9.95 -9.66 -12.22
CA PRO A 20 -8.96 -10.72 -12.30
C PRO A 20 -9.69 -12.03 -12.64
N GLU A 21 -9.76 -12.36 -13.92
CA GLU A 21 -10.26 -13.66 -14.37
C GLU A 21 -9.34 -14.73 -13.81
N GLY A 22 -9.92 -15.74 -13.18
CA GLY A 22 -9.31 -16.83 -12.45
C GLY A 22 -7.83 -17.07 -12.76
N GLY A 23 -7.00 -16.73 -11.82
CA GLY A 23 -5.56 -16.60 -11.71
C GLY A 23 -4.60 -17.50 -12.50
N GLY A 24 -4.87 -17.83 -13.74
CA GLY A 24 -3.92 -18.54 -14.60
C GLY A 24 -2.75 -17.66 -15.04
N PRO A 25 -1.59 -18.27 -15.35
CA PRO A 25 -0.42 -17.55 -15.84
C PRO A 25 -0.74 -16.89 -17.21
N ASP A 26 -0.36 -15.62 -17.35
CA ASP A 26 -0.44 -14.94 -18.65
C ASP A 26 0.76 -15.38 -19.52
N PRO A 27 0.55 -15.90 -20.74
CA PRO A 27 1.64 -16.38 -21.59
C PRO A 27 2.63 -15.27 -22.00
N ARG A 28 2.27 -14.01 -21.84
CA ARG A 28 3.13 -12.83 -22.12
C ARG A 28 4.06 -12.50 -20.97
N VAL A 29 3.90 -13.14 -19.81
CA VAL A 29 4.65 -12.85 -18.58
C VAL A 29 5.37 -14.11 -18.13
N GLU A 30 6.63 -13.98 -17.74
CA GLU A 30 7.37 -14.98 -16.98
C GLU A 30 7.22 -14.65 -15.49
N GLU A 31 6.79 -15.61 -14.70
CA GLU A 31 6.59 -15.42 -13.26
C GLU A 31 7.65 -16.22 -12.47
N GLN A 32 8.57 -15.51 -11.85
CA GLN A 32 9.57 -16.08 -10.94
C GLN A 32 9.04 -15.95 -9.50
N ARG A 33 8.43 -17.01 -9.02
CA ARG A 33 7.80 -17.04 -7.70
C ARG A 33 8.80 -17.32 -6.58
N ALA A 34 8.51 -16.78 -5.39
CA ALA A 34 9.22 -17.05 -4.14
C ALA A 34 10.73 -16.78 -4.19
N ARG A 35 11.19 -15.83 -5.01
CA ARG A 35 12.56 -15.29 -4.88
C ARG A 35 12.75 -14.73 -3.47
N ARG A 36 14.00 -14.61 -3.05
CA ARG A 36 14.34 -14.00 -1.76
C ARG A 36 15.44 -12.97 -1.95
N THR A 37 15.32 -11.87 -1.19
CA THR A 37 16.43 -10.94 -1.03
C THR A 37 17.56 -11.59 -0.24
N SER A 38 18.74 -10.98 -0.24
CA SER A 38 19.88 -11.40 0.60
C SER A 38 19.53 -11.44 2.09
N ALA A 39 18.62 -10.56 2.54
CA ALA A 39 18.07 -10.54 3.89
C ALA A 39 16.92 -11.55 4.12
N GLY A 40 16.57 -12.35 3.12
CA GLY A 40 15.57 -13.42 3.23
C GLY A 40 14.12 -13.00 3.01
N MET A 41 13.81 -11.73 2.71
CA MET A 41 12.44 -11.28 2.40
C MET A 41 11.96 -11.94 1.10
N PRO A 42 10.81 -12.66 1.11
CA PRO A 42 10.28 -13.29 -0.10
C PRO A 42 9.64 -12.24 -1.01
N TYR A 43 9.82 -12.41 -2.32
CA TYR A 43 9.16 -11.63 -3.34
C TYR A 43 8.91 -12.45 -4.61
N ASP A 44 7.93 -12.05 -5.39
CA ASP A 44 7.71 -12.57 -6.74
C ASP A 44 8.25 -11.55 -7.74
N LEU A 45 8.84 -12.02 -8.85
CA LEU A 45 9.29 -11.17 -9.94
C LEU A 45 8.54 -11.57 -11.21
N LEU A 46 7.79 -10.62 -11.75
CA LEU A 46 7.02 -10.78 -12.99
C LEU A 46 7.77 -10.05 -14.10
N LEU A 47 8.16 -10.78 -15.13
CA LEU A 47 8.98 -10.28 -16.23
C LEU A 47 8.19 -10.27 -17.54
N PRO A 48 8.32 -9.23 -18.39
CA PRO A 48 7.87 -9.32 -19.77
C PRO A 48 8.70 -10.36 -20.52
N ARG A 49 8.16 -10.90 -21.61
CA ARG A 49 8.91 -11.86 -22.46
C ARG A 49 10.06 -11.24 -23.26
N HIS A 50 10.10 -9.94 -23.34
CA HIS A 50 11.22 -9.16 -23.89
C HIS A 50 12.04 -8.51 -22.79
N GLN A 51 13.16 -7.90 -23.14
CA GLN A 51 13.95 -7.16 -22.17
C GLN A 51 13.11 -6.08 -21.49
N PRO A 52 13.10 -6.01 -20.15
CA PRO A 52 12.34 -5.00 -19.42
C PRO A 52 12.81 -3.58 -19.75
N GLU A 53 11.87 -2.69 -20.00
CA GLU A 53 12.14 -1.26 -20.23
C GLU A 53 12.24 -0.47 -18.92
N ALA A 54 11.70 -1.01 -17.83
CA ALA A 54 11.68 -0.42 -16.51
C ALA A 54 11.60 -1.50 -15.41
N VAL A 55 11.98 -1.12 -14.19
CA VAL A 55 11.86 -1.98 -12.99
C VAL A 55 10.96 -1.28 -11.99
N LEU A 56 9.94 -1.99 -11.53
CA LEU A 56 8.95 -1.50 -10.58
C LEU A 56 8.86 -2.43 -9.36
N ILE A 57 8.51 -1.87 -8.22
CA ILE A 57 8.10 -2.61 -7.04
C ILE A 57 6.65 -2.24 -6.73
N ALA A 58 5.76 -3.23 -6.69
CA ALA A 58 4.37 -3.06 -6.29
C ALA A 58 4.17 -3.57 -4.85
N LEU A 59 3.76 -2.69 -3.95
CA LEU A 59 3.68 -2.95 -2.52
C LEU A 59 2.24 -3.17 -2.09
N HIS A 60 1.98 -4.30 -1.42
CA HIS A 60 0.67 -4.58 -0.84
C HIS A 60 0.36 -3.65 0.35
N GLY A 61 -0.93 -3.32 0.53
CA GLY A 61 -1.40 -2.66 1.74
C GLY A 61 -1.40 -3.59 2.96
N ALA A 62 -2.02 -3.13 4.05
CA ALA A 62 -2.22 -3.95 5.23
C ALA A 62 -3.20 -5.10 4.90
N THR A 63 -2.68 -6.24 4.53
CA THR A 63 -3.45 -7.45 4.18
C THR A 63 -2.70 -8.70 4.57
N LEU A 64 -3.42 -9.67 5.14
CA LEU A 64 -2.87 -10.99 5.50
C LEU A 64 -2.47 -11.84 4.29
N ASN A 65 -2.96 -11.49 3.09
CA ASN A 65 -2.54 -12.13 1.86
C ASN A 65 -1.18 -11.64 1.37
N GLY A 66 -0.70 -10.50 1.89
CA GLY A 66 0.60 -9.94 1.53
C GLY A 66 0.78 -9.83 0.02
N LYS A 67 1.91 -10.31 -0.48
CA LYS A 67 2.22 -10.35 -1.92
C LYS A 67 1.23 -11.18 -2.75
N ASP A 68 0.50 -12.11 -2.13
CA ASP A 68 -0.42 -13.03 -2.81
C ASP A 68 -1.84 -12.45 -2.94
N ASP A 69 -2.07 -11.16 -2.58
CA ASP A 69 -3.33 -10.47 -2.86
C ASP A 69 -3.61 -10.49 -4.38
N ALA A 70 -4.76 -11.05 -4.75
CA ALA A 70 -5.10 -11.30 -6.16
C ALA A 70 -5.15 -10.01 -6.99
N ARG A 71 -5.58 -8.89 -6.39
CA ARG A 71 -5.64 -7.57 -7.05
C ARG A 71 -4.24 -7.03 -7.32
N LEU A 72 -3.33 -7.16 -6.34
CA LEU A 72 -1.94 -6.76 -6.49
C LEU A 72 -1.21 -7.61 -7.52
N GLN A 73 -1.41 -8.93 -7.49
CA GLN A 73 -0.84 -9.85 -8.47
C GLN A 73 -1.38 -9.56 -9.89
N HIS A 74 -2.67 -9.25 -10.01
CA HIS A 74 -3.24 -8.80 -11.29
C HIS A 74 -2.59 -7.50 -11.77
N PHE A 75 -2.49 -6.50 -10.90
CA PHE A 75 -1.84 -5.23 -11.19
C PHE A 75 -0.39 -5.41 -11.66
N ALA A 76 0.42 -6.16 -10.92
CA ALA A 76 1.81 -6.43 -11.26
C ALA A 76 1.95 -7.17 -12.61
N ARG A 77 1.06 -8.13 -12.88
CA ARG A 77 1.02 -8.84 -14.16
C ARG A 77 0.71 -7.89 -15.32
N GLN A 78 -0.23 -6.94 -15.14
CA GLN A 78 -0.53 -5.96 -16.18
C GLN A 78 0.60 -4.96 -16.42
N LEU A 79 1.40 -4.65 -15.40
CA LEU A 79 2.64 -3.88 -15.57
C LEU A 79 3.67 -4.68 -16.38
N ALA A 80 3.84 -5.96 -16.10
CA ALA A 80 4.74 -6.83 -16.86
C ALA A 80 4.31 -6.97 -18.33
N VAL A 81 3.01 -7.14 -18.59
CA VAL A 81 2.45 -7.09 -19.95
C VAL A 81 2.73 -5.75 -20.65
N SER A 82 2.87 -4.66 -19.88
CA SER A 82 3.17 -3.33 -20.42
C SER A 82 4.67 -3.06 -20.62
N GLY A 83 5.55 -4.03 -20.32
CA GLY A 83 6.98 -3.95 -20.57
C GLY A 83 7.86 -3.71 -19.35
N ALA A 84 7.30 -3.62 -18.14
CA ALA A 84 8.09 -3.43 -16.93
C ALA A 84 8.37 -4.76 -16.21
N ALA A 85 9.59 -4.94 -15.69
CA ALA A 85 9.80 -5.94 -14.64
C ALA A 85 9.11 -5.47 -13.35
N CYS A 86 8.29 -6.29 -12.73
CA CYS A 86 7.56 -5.92 -11.53
C CYS A 86 7.85 -6.88 -10.38
N ALA A 87 8.52 -6.40 -9.34
CA ALA A 87 8.71 -7.14 -8.10
C ALA A 87 7.55 -6.91 -7.15
N VAL A 88 7.08 -7.96 -6.51
CA VAL A 88 5.99 -7.94 -5.53
C VAL A 88 6.52 -8.54 -4.23
N PRO A 89 7.08 -7.74 -3.31
CA PRO A 89 7.59 -8.24 -2.05
C PRO A 89 6.47 -8.57 -1.06
N ASN A 90 6.75 -9.52 -0.17
CA ASN A 90 5.96 -9.73 1.02
C ASN A 90 6.62 -9.00 2.19
N LEU A 91 6.07 -7.84 2.57
CA LEU A 91 6.55 -7.11 3.73
C LEU A 91 6.18 -7.89 5.00
N PRO A 92 7.18 -8.40 5.77
CA PRO A 92 6.90 -9.38 6.82
C PRO A 92 5.99 -8.88 7.93
N GLY A 93 6.19 -7.63 8.38
CA GLY A 93 5.34 -7.01 9.39
C GLY A 93 3.95 -6.72 8.85
N MET A 94 3.87 -6.02 7.72
CA MET A 94 2.58 -5.59 7.14
C MET A 94 1.67 -6.78 6.77
N SER A 95 2.23 -7.90 6.31
CA SER A 95 1.46 -9.12 6.00
C SER A 95 0.94 -9.85 7.25
N ARG A 96 1.42 -9.47 8.44
CA ARG A 96 0.92 -9.92 9.74
C ARG A 96 0.16 -8.85 10.49
N LEU A 97 -0.09 -7.70 9.85
CA LEU A 97 -0.66 -6.51 10.47
C LEU A 97 0.17 -6.02 11.67
N GLU A 98 1.48 -6.15 11.56
CA GLU A 98 2.49 -5.64 12.49
C GLU A 98 3.20 -4.44 11.86
N TRP A 99 3.38 -3.39 12.64
CA TRP A 99 3.95 -2.13 12.14
C TRP A 99 5.43 -2.05 12.52
N LEU A 100 6.26 -2.69 11.69
CA LEU A 100 7.67 -2.88 11.95
C LEU A 100 8.55 -1.97 11.06
N PRO A 101 9.38 -1.09 11.64
CA PRO A 101 10.37 -0.31 10.87
C PRO A 101 11.32 -1.18 10.03
N SER A 102 11.56 -2.43 10.43
CA SER A 102 12.36 -3.40 9.65
C SER A 102 11.78 -3.71 8.27
N ASP A 103 10.48 -3.49 8.03
CA ASP A 103 9.91 -3.60 6.69
C ASP A 103 10.50 -2.56 5.73
N LEU A 104 10.81 -1.35 6.22
CA LEU A 104 11.48 -0.31 5.42
C LEU A 104 12.91 -0.70 5.06
N GLU A 105 13.62 -1.37 5.97
CA GLU A 105 14.98 -1.85 5.75
C GLU A 105 15.01 -2.98 4.74
N ALA A 106 14.08 -3.92 4.87
CA ALA A 106 13.92 -4.99 3.89
C ALA A 106 13.58 -4.46 2.49
N LEU A 107 12.71 -3.42 2.42
CA LEU A 107 12.36 -2.77 1.16
C LEU A 107 13.54 -2.00 0.56
N ALA A 108 14.33 -1.28 1.38
CA ALA A 108 15.54 -0.60 0.94
C ALA A 108 16.57 -1.59 0.36
N GLY A 109 16.73 -2.75 1.01
CA GLY A 109 17.55 -3.86 0.51
C GLY A 109 17.10 -4.33 -0.87
N LEU A 110 15.81 -4.59 -1.06
CA LEU A 110 15.26 -5.01 -2.36
C LEU A 110 15.49 -3.96 -3.46
N ILE A 111 15.30 -2.67 -3.15
CA ILE A 111 15.58 -1.58 -4.11
C ILE A 111 17.05 -1.63 -4.54
N GLY A 112 17.96 -1.81 -3.58
CA GLY A 112 19.39 -1.91 -3.84
C GLY A 112 19.76 -3.10 -4.73
N GLU A 113 19.21 -4.28 -4.43
CA GLU A 113 19.45 -5.53 -5.18
C GLU A 113 18.92 -5.43 -6.61
N LEU A 114 17.68 -4.97 -6.81
CA LEU A 114 17.10 -4.82 -8.14
C LEU A 114 17.84 -3.77 -8.98
N HIS A 115 18.28 -2.67 -8.37
CA HIS A 115 19.10 -1.68 -9.04
C HIS A 115 20.45 -2.27 -9.46
N ALA A 116 21.11 -3.01 -8.60
CA ALA A 116 22.40 -3.64 -8.90
C ALA A 116 22.29 -4.73 -9.98
N GLU A 117 21.19 -5.52 -9.96
CA GLU A 117 20.93 -6.59 -10.92
C GLU A 117 20.62 -6.05 -12.33
N THR A 118 19.90 -4.94 -12.41
CA THR A 118 19.35 -4.46 -13.68
C THR A 118 19.97 -3.17 -14.23
N GLY A 119 20.67 -2.41 -13.41
CA GLY A 119 21.15 -1.06 -13.73
C GLY A 119 20.05 0.00 -13.78
N HIS A 120 18.78 -0.37 -13.67
CA HIS A 120 17.66 0.57 -13.71
C HIS A 120 17.41 1.22 -12.35
N ARG A 121 16.97 2.48 -12.34
CA ARG A 121 16.32 3.08 -11.18
C ARG A 121 14.94 2.47 -11.01
N VAL A 122 14.54 2.22 -9.78
CA VAL A 122 13.32 1.46 -9.43
C VAL A 122 12.14 2.39 -9.20
N GLY A 123 11.02 2.17 -9.90
CA GLY A 123 9.75 2.83 -9.60
C GLY A 123 9.03 2.14 -8.45
N LEU A 124 8.50 2.91 -7.51
CA LEU A 124 7.74 2.37 -6.38
C LEU A 124 6.26 2.65 -6.56
N VAL A 125 5.43 1.62 -6.41
CA VAL A 125 3.97 1.74 -6.39
C VAL A 125 3.48 1.17 -5.07
N GLY A 126 2.94 2.03 -4.21
CA GLY A 126 2.41 1.63 -2.91
C GLY A 126 0.91 1.85 -2.82
N PHE A 127 0.22 0.90 -2.19
CA PHE A 127 -1.21 0.96 -1.92
C PHE A 127 -1.49 1.06 -0.42
N SER A 128 -2.42 1.95 -0.02
CA SER A 128 -2.86 2.08 1.36
C SER A 128 -1.67 2.32 2.30
N PHE A 129 -1.52 1.58 3.37
CA PHE A 129 -0.40 1.70 4.32
C PHE A 129 0.98 1.63 3.65
N ALA A 130 1.17 0.75 2.67
CA ALA A 130 2.44 0.64 1.96
C ALA A 130 2.72 1.82 1.02
N ALA A 131 1.72 2.63 0.71
CA ALA A 131 1.90 3.88 -0.02
C ALA A 131 2.73 4.89 0.80
N ALA A 132 2.56 4.94 2.11
CA ALA A 132 3.40 5.72 3.02
C ALA A 132 4.81 5.11 3.15
N TYR A 133 4.92 3.78 3.22
CA TYR A 133 6.24 3.10 3.25
C TYR A 133 7.06 3.41 1.99
N ALA A 134 6.43 3.44 0.81
CA ALA A 134 7.09 3.84 -0.43
C ALA A 134 7.65 5.28 -0.36
N LEU A 135 6.90 6.20 0.24
CA LEU A 135 7.37 7.57 0.46
C LEU A 135 8.55 7.59 1.42
N VAL A 136 8.43 6.93 2.59
CA VAL A 136 9.49 6.93 3.62
C VAL A 136 10.78 6.30 3.09
N VAL A 137 10.70 5.13 2.45
CA VAL A 137 11.91 4.46 1.94
C VAL A 137 12.61 5.29 0.86
N ALA A 138 11.85 5.98 0.01
CA ALA A 138 12.40 6.84 -1.04
C ALA A 138 13.15 8.09 -0.50
N THR A 139 12.97 8.45 0.78
CA THR A 139 13.74 9.52 1.42
C THR A 139 15.08 9.06 2.00
N ARG A 140 15.30 7.75 2.11
CA ARG A 140 16.50 7.20 2.76
C ARG A 140 17.73 7.43 1.89
N PRO A 141 18.83 8.00 2.44
CA PRO A 141 20.01 8.37 1.65
C PRO A 141 20.60 7.20 0.83
N GLU A 142 20.55 5.98 1.39
CA GLU A 142 21.11 4.78 0.76
C GLU A 142 20.38 4.33 -0.51
N VAL A 143 19.14 4.77 -0.71
CA VAL A 143 18.34 4.36 -1.88
C VAL A 143 17.71 5.52 -2.65
N ALA A 144 17.71 6.74 -2.14
CA ALA A 144 17.01 7.88 -2.73
C ALA A 144 17.37 8.12 -4.23
N GLU A 145 18.67 7.99 -4.58
CA GLU A 145 19.13 8.15 -5.95
C GLU A 145 18.79 6.93 -6.85
N ARG A 146 18.42 5.80 -6.26
CA ARG A 146 18.04 4.57 -6.97
C ARG A 146 16.53 4.49 -7.23
N VAL A 147 15.75 5.38 -6.60
CA VAL A 147 14.31 5.47 -6.82
C VAL A 147 14.04 6.39 -8.01
N ARG A 148 13.25 5.91 -8.97
CA ARG A 148 12.87 6.65 -10.17
C ARG A 148 11.69 7.56 -9.95
N PHE A 149 10.65 7.05 -9.30
CA PHE A 149 9.43 7.76 -8.89
C PHE A 149 8.74 7.00 -7.76
N VAL A 150 7.82 7.68 -7.08
CA VAL A 150 6.85 7.04 -6.17
C VAL A 150 5.44 7.34 -6.67
N LEU A 151 4.67 6.28 -6.93
CA LEU A 151 3.21 6.34 -7.07
C LEU A 151 2.59 5.86 -5.77
N SER A 152 1.98 6.77 -5.05
CA SER A 152 1.45 6.58 -3.71
C SER A 152 -0.07 6.69 -3.75
N ILE A 153 -0.79 5.61 -3.48
CA ILE A 153 -2.26 5.54 -3.59
C ILE A 153 -2.85 5.26 -2.21
N GLY A 154 -3.56 6.24 -1.65
CA GLY A 154 -4.20 6.13 -0.35
C GLY A 154 -3.20 6.15 0.82
N ALA A 155 -2.15 6.98 0.78
CA ALA A 155 -1.15 7.08 1.84
C ALA A 155 -1.63 7.91 3.03
N TYR A 156 -1.15 7.55 4.23
CA TYR A 156 -1.18 8.45 5.37
C TYR A 156 0.06 9.35 5.40
N HIS A 157 -0.06 10.49 6.11
CA HIS A 157 1.05 11.41 6.40
C HIS A 157 1.73 11.07 7.74
N SER A 158 0.93 10.96 8.78
CA SER A 158 1.38 10.64 10.15
C SER A 158 0.67 9.38 10.66
N PHE A 159 1.41 8.34 10.98
CA PHE A 159 0.81 7.12 11.51
C PHE A 159 0.28 7.31 12.93
N PRO A 160 0.95 8.04 13.85
CA PRO A 160 0.36 8.34 15.15
C PRO A 160 -1.00 9.06 15.05
N GLU A 161 -1.17 10.00 14.09
CA GLU A 161 -2.44 10.69 13.86
C GLU A 161 -3.50 9.75 13.29
N LEU A 162 -3.14 8.94 12.28
CA LEU A 162 -4.03 7.91 11.73
C LEU A 162 -4.47 6.94 12.82
N TYR A 163 -3.53 6.51 13.66
CA TYR A 163 -3.82 5.65 14.78
C TYR A 163 -4.82 6.30 15.75
N GLN A 164 -4.63 7.58 16.12
CA GLN A 164 -5.57 8.33 16.94
C GLN A 164 -6.94 8.48 16.26
N HIS A 165 -6.97 8.61 14.93
CA HIS A 165 -8.23 8.60 14.18
C HIS A 165 -8.97 7.29 14.38
N PHE A 166 -8.33 6.12 14.25
CA PHE A 166 -8.94 4.83 14.50
C PHE A 166 -9.45 4.65 15.93
N LEU A 167 -8.79 5.25 16.92
CA LEU A 167 -9.26 5.21 18.31
C LEU A 167 -10.50 6.08 18.55
N ARG A 168 -10.63 7.21 17.84
CA ARG A 168 -11.72 8.18 18.03
C ARG A 168 -12.97 7.85 17.23
N THR A 169 -12.80 7.33 16.01
CA THR A 169 -13.93 7.01 15.14
C THR A 169 -14.54 5.68 15.57
N ARG A 170 -15.42 5.74 16.55
CA ARG A 170 -16.27 4.62 16.97
C ARG A 170 -17.51 4.65 16.09
N HIS A 171 -17.64 3.76 15.13
CA HIS A 171 -18.89 3.53 14.45
C HIS A 171 -19.77 2.59 15.25
N ASP A 172 -21.05 2.92 15.31
CA ASP A 172 -22.09 1.97 15.70
C ASP A 172 -22.27 1.00 14.52
N PRO A 173 -22.02 -0.31 14.71
CA PRO A 173 -22.12 -1.28 13.63
C PRO A 173 -23.53 -1.44 13.04
N ALA A 174 -24.53 -0.76 13.59
CA ALA A 174 -25.91 -0.80 13.12
C ALA A 174 -26.20 0.14 11.94
N GLU A 175 -25.33 1.07 11.61
CA GLU A 175 -25.66 2.16 10.67
C GLU A 175 -25.10 2.02 9.24
N ASP A 176 -24.17 1.10 8.95
CA ASP A 176 -23.61 1.08 7.59
C ASP A 176 -23.00 -0.27 7.17
N GLU A 177 -23.63 -0.95 6.20
CA GLU A 177 -23.06 -2.16 5.56
C GLU A 177 -21.77 -1.84 4.78
N ALA A 178 -21.55 -0.59 4.40
CA ALA A 178 -20.32 -0.15 3.72
C ALA A 178 -19.12 -0.01 4.68
N ALA A 179 -19.36 0.07 5.99
CA ALA A 179 -18.34 0.19 7.03
C ALA A 179 -17.66 -1.16 7.39
N GLU A 180 -18.09 -2.29 6.82
CA GLU A 180 -17.55 -3.60 7.19
C GLU A 180 -16.05 -3.74 6.91
N ASP A 181 -15.58 -3.24 5.78
CA ASP A 181 -14.15 -3.29 5.42
C ASP A 181 -13.30 -2.42 6.37
N ASP A 182 -13.84 -1.25 6.80
CA ASP A 182 -13.19 -0.35 7.75
C ASP A 182 -13.03 -0.97 9.14
N LEU A 183 -14.01 -1.74 9.57
CA LEU A 183 -13.99 -2.43 10.86
C LEU A 183 -12.91 -3.51 10.91
N ILE A 184 -12.64 -4.20 9.80
CA ILE A 184 -11.59 -5.23 9.73
C ILE A 184 -10.22 -4.59 10.01
N TYR A 185 -9.92 -3.43 9.42
CA TYR A 185 -8.65 -2.73 9.67
C TYR A 185 -8.53 -2.18 11.09
N ARG A 186 -9.62 -1.66 11.65
CA ARG A 186 -9.67 -1.21 13.06
C ARG A 186 -9.47 -2.37 14.03
N ASP A 187 -10.16 -3.47 13.77
CA ASP A 187 -10.07 -4.67 14.57
C ASP A 187 -8.67 -5.29 14.49
N ALA A 188 -8.06 -5.29 13.32
CA ALA A 188 -6.70 -5.76 13.12
C ALA A 188 -5.66 -4.87 13.85
N ILE A 189 -5.81 -3.55 13.78
CA ILE A 189 -4.96 -2.62 14.52
C ILE A 189 -5.19 -2.74 16.03
N GLY A 190 -6.43 -2.90 16.45
CA GLY A 190 -6.80 -3.17 17.84
C GLY A 190 -6.21 -4.50 18.34
N ALA A 191 -6.35 -5.58 17.56
CA ALA A 191 -5.79 -6.88 17.87
C ALA A 191 -4.26 -6.88 17.96
N TRP A 192 -3.58 -6.14 17.08
CA TRP A 192 -2.12 -6.00 17.15
C TRP A 192 -1.64 -5.40 18.48
N ARG A 193 -2.33 -4.38 19.00
CA ARG A 193 -2.02 -3.81 20.31
C ARG A 193 -2.29 -4.75 21.46
N GLN A 194 -3.39 -5.47 21.39
CA GLN A 194 -3.76 -6.43 22.41
C GLN A 194 -2.78 -7.59 22.49
N ARG A 195 -2.10 -7.94 21.38
CA ARG A 195 -1.00 -8.91 21.37
C ARG A 195 0.08 -8.58 22.40
N ALA A 196 0.50 -7.32 22.41
CA ALA A 196 1.54 -6.86 23.36
C ALA A 196 1.01 -6.75 24.79
N ALA A 197 -0.27 -6.38 24.95
CA ALA A 197 -0.89 -6.17 26.27
C ALA A 197 -1.43 -7.43 26.93
N LEU A 198 -1.85 -8.46 26.17
CA LEU A 198 -2.52 -9.66 26.70
C LEU A 198 -1.58 -10.85 26.90
N GLY A 199 -0.31 -10.77 26.51
CA GLY A 199 0.61 -11.90 26.64
C GLY A 199 0.02 -13.19 26.03
N LEU A 200 -0.65 -13.09 24.88
CA LEU A 200 -1.28 -14.23 24.22
C LEU A 200 -0.21 -15.26 23.87
N ASP A 201 -0.48 -16.51 24.22
CA ASP A 201 0.38 -17.59 23.82
C ASP A 201 0.40 -17.77 22.28
N PRO A 202 1.45 -18.39 21.71
CA PRO A 202 1.59 -18.56 20.27
C PRO A 202 0.43 -19.29 19.59
N ALA A 203 -0.26 -20.21 20.31
CA ALA A 203 -1.37 -20.95 19.75
C ALA A 203 -2.61 -20.07 19.58
N ARG A 204 -2.89 -19.20 20.54
CA ARG A 204 -3.96 -18.19 20.45
C ARG A 204 -3.69 -17.14 19.40
N LEU A 205 -2.43 -16.75 19.23
CA LEU A 205 -2.01 -15.87 18.13
C LEU A 205 -2.28 -16.51 16.76
N ALA A 206 -1.90 -17.78 16.58
CA ALA A 206 -2.15 -18.51 15.34
C ALA A 206 -3.66 -18.68 15.06
N GLU A 207 -4.48 -18.92 16.09
CA GLU A 207 -5.93 -18.96 15.97
C GLU A 207 -6.48 -17.61 15.50
N LEU A 208 -6.02 -16.51 16.10
CA LEU A 208 -6.41 -15.15 15.72
C LEU A 208 -6.03 -14.84 14.26
N GLU A 209 -4.83 -15.20 13.85
CA GLU A 209 -4.37 -15.03 12.46
C GLU A 209 -5.20 -15.85 11.47
N ALA A 210 -5.52 -17.09 11.80
CA ALA A 210 -6.35 -17.97 10.98
C ALA A 210 -7.78 -17.39 10.83
N LEU A 211 -8.33 -16.86 11.92
CA LEU A 211 -9.62 -16.19 11.92
C LEU A 211 -9.58 -14.92 11.07
N LEU A 212 -8.59 -14.04 11.24
CA LEU A 212 -8.45 -12.81 10.44
C LEU A 212 -8.29 -13.11 8.94
N ARG A 213 -7.52 -14.14 8.56
CA ARG A 213 -7.38 -14.58 7.16
C ARG A 213 -8.72 -15.02 6.56
N ARG A 214 -9.51 -15.76 7.32
CA ARG A 214 -10.83 -16.21 6.90
C ARG A 214 -11.81 -15.02 6.82
N PHE A 215 -11.71 -14.06 7.74
CA PHE A 215 -12.56 -12.88 7.83
C PHE A 215 -12.47 -11.95 6.64
N CYS A 216 -11.27 -11.67 6.17
CA CYS A 216 -11.06 -10.71 5.08
C CYS A 216 -11.81 -11.06 3.78
N HIS A 217 -12.26 -12.32 3.61
CA HIS A 217 -12.80 -12.78 2.33
C HIS A 217 -14.08 -13.63 2.39
N GLN A 218 -14.48 -14.18 3.52
CA GLN A 218 -15.55 -15.21 3.56
C GLN A 218 -16.43 -15.22 4.81
N ALA A 219 -16.24 -14.35 5.78
CA ALA A 219 -17.01 -14.40 7.01
C ALA A 219 -18.39 -13.76 6.84
N SER A 220 -19.43 -14.42 7.37
CA SER A 220 -20.77 -13.86 7.45
C SER A 220 -20.82 -12.69 8.47
N PRO A 221 -21.83 -11.80 8.39
CA PRO A 221 -22.00 -10.73 9.37
C PRO A 221 -22.10 -11.24 10.82
N GLU A 222 -22.65 -12.45 11.03
CA GLU A 222 -22.75 -13.09 12.33
C GLU A 222 -21.40 -13.55 12.87
N GLU A 223 -20.56 -14.16 12.00
CA GLU A 223 -19.20 -14.56 12.37
C GLU A 223 -18.34 -13.33 12.72
N LYS A 224 -18.50 -12.24 11.98
CA LYS A 224 -17.82 -10.97 12.24
C LYS A 224 -18.23 -10.40 13.61
N ARG A 225 -19.53 -10.46 13.95
CA ARG A 225 -20.04 -10.01 15.26
C ARG A 225 -19.48 -10.86 16.40
N ALA A 226 -19.54 -12.20 16.26
CA ALA A 226 -19.01 -13.13 17.26
C ALA A 226 -17.51 -12.96 17.48
N PHE A 227 -16.76 -12.66 16.41
CA PHE A 227 -15.34 -12.32 16.50
C PHE A 227 -15.12 -11.07 17.35
N ARG A 228 -15.86 -9.98 17.07
CA ARG A 228 -15.76 -8.74 17.85
C ARG A 228 -16.07 -8.95 19.32
N GLU A 229 -17.11 -9.69 19.64
CA GLU A 229 -17.50 -9.98 21.02
C GLU A 229 -16.44 -10.79 21.77
N ARG A 230 -15.76 -11.70 21.08
CA ARG A 230 -14.76 -12.60 21.68
C ARG A 230 -13.38 -12.01 21.81
N TRP A 231 -12.96 -11.20 20.81
CA TRP A 231 -11.57 -10.79 20.65
C TRP A 231 -11.31 -9.30 20.86
N LEU A 232 -12.35 -8.47 20.90
CA LEU A 232 -12.21 -7.06 21.18
C LEU A 232 -12.34 -6.79 22.67
N LEU A 233 -11.38 -6.04 23.21
CA LEU A 233 -11.44 -5.60 24.61
C LEU A 233 -12.67 -4.74 24.87
N PRO A 234 -13.15 -4.73 26.14
CA PRO A 234 -14.23 -3.85 26.56
C PRO A 234 -14.00 -2.42 26.12
N ARG A 235 -15.08 -1.77 25.71
CA ARG A 235 -15.16 -0.42 25.11
C ARG A 235 -14.68 0.74 25.98
N ASP A 236 -13.85 0.47 27.00
CA ASP A 236 -13.36 1.50 27.89
C ASP A 236 -12.23 2.30 27.23
N PRO A 237 -12.42 3.62 27.03
CA PRO A 237 -11.43 4.47 26.40
C PRO A 237 -10.32 4.87 27.36
N VAL A 238 -9.97 4.03 28.33
CA VAL A 238 -8.84 4.31 29.20
C VAL A 238 -7.59 4.41 28.32
N ALA A 239 -7.21 5.65 28.10
CA ALA A 239 -5.90 6.12 27.71
C ALA A 239 -5.04 5.03 27.04
N LEU A 240 -5.40 4.65 25.83
CA LEU A 240 -4.47 3.98 24.92
C LEU A 240 -3.45 5.03 24.46
N ASP A 241 -2.72 5.56 25.41
CA ASP A 241 -1.51 6.32 25.12
C ASP A 241 -0.55 5.34 24.48
N VAL A 242 -0.17 5.62 23.24
CA VAL A 242 0.83 4.80 22.54
C VAL A 242 2.08 4.82 23.40
N ALA A 243 2.53 3.68 23.88
CA ALA A 243 3.76 3.59 24.64
C ALA A 243 4.87 4.30 23.87
N ALA A 244 5.81 4.95 24.55
CA ALA A 244 6.81 5.79 23.90
C ALA A 244 7.60 5.03 22.80
N GLN A 245 7.89 3.75 23.02
CA GLN A 245 8.55 2.88 22.05
C GLN A 245 7.68 2.57 20.82
N ASP A 246 6.36 2.41 21.02
CA ASP A 246 5.41 2.19 19.90
C ASP A 246 5.25 3.47 19.09
N ARG A 247 5.23 4.64 19.77
CA ARG A 247 5.18 5.96 19.12
C ARG A 247 6.41 6.15 18.21
N ALA A 248 7.61 5.85 18.70
CA ALA A 248 8.83 5.96 17.91
C ALA A 248 8.81 5.05 16.66
N ALA A 249 8.27 3.83 16.80
CA ALA A 249 8.08 2.93 15.65
C ALA A 249 7.07 3.49 14.63
N LEU A 250 5.92 4.02 15.09
CA LEU A 250 4.92 4.63 14.21
C LEU A 250 5.44 5.90 13.53
N GLU A 251 6.22 6.72 14.25
CA GLU A 251 6.90 7.90 13.69
C GLU A 251 7.95 7.50 12.65
N ALA A 252 8.70 6.43 12.89
CA ALA A 252 9.66 5.90 11.91
C ALA A 252 8.98 5.51 10.59
N LEU A 253 7.76 4.99 10.65
CA LEU A 253 6.95 4.59 9.50
C LEU A 253 6.16 5.74 8.85
N SER A 254 6.22 6.95 9.42
CA SER A 254 5.46 8.11 8.93
C SER A 254 6.27 8.94 7.93
N PRO A 255 5.69 9.36 6.80
CA PRO A 255 6.30 10.33 5.88
C PRO A 255 6.53 11.70 6.51
N ALA A 256 5.72 12.11 7.48
CA ALA A 256 5.74 13.43 8.12
C ALA A 256 7.14 13.90 8.50
N GLY A 257 7.54 15.06 8.02
CA GLY A 257 8.84 15.69 8.28
C GLY A 257 10.03 15.04 7.58
N LYS A 258 9.83 14.05 6.69
CA LYS A 258 10.92 13.33 6.01
C LYS A 258 11.00 13.61 4.51
N LEU A 259 9.95 14.21 3.91
CA LEU A 259 9.83 14.31 2.45
C LEU A 259 10.92 15.17 1.79
N ALA A 260 11.64 16.00 2.55
CA ALA A 260 12.82 16.73 2.07
C ALA A 260 13.97 15.80 1.58
N GLY A 261 13.97 14.55 2.00
CA GLY A 261 14.92 13.52 1.54
C GLY A 261 14.63 12.97 0.15
N LEU A 262 13.47 13.24 -0.44
CA LEU A 262 13.10 12.75 -1.78
C LEU A 262 14.04 13.28 -2.88
N ARG A 263 14.42 12.39 -3.81
CA ARG A 263 15.21 12.73 -5.00
C ARG A 263 14.47 12.37 -6.30
N CYS A 264 13.21 11.97 -6.21
CA CYS A 264 12.39 11.52 -7.32
C CYS A 264 11.02 12.21 -7.32
N PRO A 265 10.31 12.29 -8.47
CA PRO A 265 8.94 12.77 -8.50
C PRO A 265 7.99 11.84 -7.73
N VAL A 266 6.96 12.41 -7.13
CA VAL A 266 5.87 11.72 -6.46
C VAL A 266 4.56 11.99 -7.18
N SER A 267 3.78 10.94 -7.44
CA SER A 267 2.37 11.03 -7.79
C SER A 267 1.56 10.46 -6.62
N LEU A 268 0.76 11.31 -5.98
CA LEU A 268 -0.10 10.94 -4.87
C LEU A 268 -1.55 10.94 -5.35
N ILE A 269 -2.25 9.84 -5.12
CA ILE A 269 -3.66 9.71 -5.48
C ILE A 269 -4.43 9.31 -4.22
N HIS A 270 -5.56 9.98 -3.96
CA HIS A 270 -6.35 9.73 -2.77
C HIS A 270 -7.85 9.88 -3.03
N ASP A 271 -8.66 9.05 -2.36
CA ASP A 271 -10.11 9.16 -2.37
C ASP A 271 -10.57 10.26 -1.38
N PRO A 272 -11.40 11.24 -1.80
CA PRO A 272 -11.92 12.25 -0.89
C PRO A 272 -12.80 11.69 0.22
N HIS A 273 -13.35 10.49 0.04
CA HIS A 273 -14.25 9.82 0.96
C HIS A 273 -13.61 8.58 1.61
N ASP A 274 -12.28 8.50 1.61
CA ASP A 274 -11.56 7.40 2.23
C ASP A 274 -11.82 7.37 3.75
N HIS A 275 -12.51 6.32 4.20
CA HIS A 275 -12.85 6.14 5.62
C HIS A 275 -11.73 5.46 6.41
N ILE A 276 -10.80 4.78 5.72
CA ILE A 276 -9.67 4.09 6.35
C ILE A 276 -8.55 5.09 6.62
N ILE A 277 -8.16 5.82 5.59
CA ILE A 277 -7.12 6.86 5.69
C ILE A 277 -7.73 8.20 5.29
N PRO A 278 -8.12 9.04 6.25
CA PRO A 278 -8.80 10.30 5.96
C PRO A 278 -8.06 11.19 4.97
N VAL A 279 -8.78 11.87 4.11
CA VAL A 279 -8.23 12.79 3.09
C VAL A 279 -7.37 13.91 3.68
N SER A 280 -7.51 14.21 4.98
CA SER A 280 -6.63 15.13 5.70
C SER A 280 -5.16 14.73 5.62
N HIS A 281 -4.85 13.44 5.60
CA HIS A 281 -3.49 12.94 5.41
C HIS A 281 -2.95 13.25 4.01
N ALA A 282 -3.77 13.12 2.96
CA ALA A 282 -3.38 13.52 1.60
C ALA A 282 -3.11 15.02 1.50
N ARG A 283 -3.91 15.84 2.19
CA ARG A 283 -3.70 17.30 2.25
C ARG A 283 -2.42 17.68 2.99
N ALA A 284 -2.09 16.99 4.07
CA ALA A 284 -0.83 17.19 4.78
C ALA A 284 0.39 16.79 3.93
N LEU A 285 0.31 15.66 3.20
CA LEU A 285 1.33 15.25 2.23
C LEU A 285 1.47 16.29 1.10
N GLU A 286 0.36 16.80 0.55
CA GLU A 286 0.34 17.84 -0.48
C GLU A 286 1.05 19.10 -0.01
N ALA A 287 0.76 19.55 1.22
CA ALA A 287 1.35 20.74 1.80
C ALA A 287 2.88 20.58 1.99
N GLU A 288 3.33 19.44 2.54
CA GLU A 288 4.74 19.18 2.75
C GLU A 288 5.49 19.04 1.41
N LEU A 289 4.96 18.31 0.43
CA LEU A 289 5.54 18.19 -0.91
C LEU A 289 5.60 19.54 -1.63
N GLY A 290 4.55 20.36 -1.51
CA GLY A 290 4.49 21.69 -2.12
C GLY A 290 5.49 22.69 -1.53
N ALA A 291 5.89 22.50 -0.27
CA ALA A 291 6.91 23.32 0.39
C ALA A 291 8.36 22.96 -0.01
N LEU A 292 8.58 21.86 -0.72
CA LEU A 292 9.92 21.48 -1.19
C LEU A 292 10.39 22.42 -2.30
N PRO A 293 11.71 22.68 -2.43
CA PRO A 293 12.27 23.54 -3.48
C PRO A 293 11.89 23.13 -4.91
N ASP A 294 11.64 21.85 -5.12
CA ASP A 294 11.22 21.23 -6.38
C ASP A 294 9.76 20.73 -6.34
N GLY A 295 8.95 21.28 -5.46
CA GLY A 295 7.54 20.89 -5.24
C GLY A 295 6.70 20.80 -6.52
N GLY A 296 7.02 21.59 -7.54
CA GLY A 296 6.34 21.58 -8.84
C GLY A 296 6.49 20.29 -9.65
N ARG A 297 7.39 19.38 -9.30
CA ARG A 297 7.51 18.07 -9.94
C ARG A 297 6.64 16.98 -9.29
N HIS A 298 6.04 17.27 -8.13
CA HIS A 298 5.12 16.38 -7.47
C HIS A 298 3.68 16.62 -7.94
N ARG A 299 2.88 15.57 -7.96
CA ARG A 299 1.46 15.64 -8.36
C ARG A 299 0.60 15.05 -7.27
N VAL A 300 -0.44 15.79 -6.90
CA VAL A 300 -1.44 15.31 -5.95
C VAL A 300 -2.80 15.33 -6.64
N LEU A 301 -3.49 14.20 -6.61
CA LEU A 301 -4.82 14.02 -7.16
C LEU A 301 -5.75 13.47 -6.08
N VAL A 302 -6.67 14.28 -5.62
CA VAL A 302 -7.82 13.82 -4.83
C VAL A 302 -8.99 13.63 -5.79
N THR A 303 -9.52 12.39 -5.87
CA THR A 303 -10.52 12.02 -6.87
C THR A 303 -11.46 10.93 -6.36
N GLY A 304 -12.76 11.10 -6.62
CA GLY A 304 -13.79 10.10 -6.37
C GLY A 304 -13.80 8.91 -7.35
N LEU A 305 -12.83 8.82 -8.26
CA LEU A 305 -12.64 7.67 -9.14
C LEU A 305 -12.06 6.45 -8.40
N LEU A 306 -11.63 6.64 -7.16
CA LEU A 306 -11.19 5.57 -6.28
C LEU A 306 -12.20 5.41 -5.14
N LYS A 307 -12.43 4.17 -4.73
CA LYS A 307 -12.97 3.83 -3.43
C LYS A 307 -11.81 3.22 -2.64
N HIS A 308 -11.21 4.01 -1.74
CA HIS A 308 -9.93 3.74 -1.11
C HIS A 308 -8.81 3.52 -2.15
N VAL A 309 -8.47 2.29 -2.50
CA VAL A 309 -7.43 1.97 -3.49
C VAL A 309 -7.98 1.27 -4.74
N THR A 310 -9.30 1.10 -4.86
CA THR A 310 -9.96 0.39 -5.96
C THR A 310 -10.60 1.40 -6.93
N LEU A 311 -10.38 1.22 -8.22
CA LEU A 311 -11.05 2.04 -9.24
C LEU A 311 -12.57 1.82 -9.18
N SER A 312 -13.32 2.90 -9.01
CA SER A 312 -14.78 2.86 -8.95
C SER A 312 -15.37 4.16 -9.53
N GLY A 313 -16.58 4.09 -10.05
CA GLY A 313 -17.35 5.27 -10.43
C GLY A 313 -17.37 5.61 -11.93
N ALA A 314 -18.24 6.56 -12.28
CA ALA A 314 -18.38 7.05 -13.64
C ALA A 314 -17.29 8.10 -13.94
N PHE A 315 -16.57 7.90 -15.03
CA PHE A 315 -15.51 8.79 -15.47
C PHE A 315 -16.10 10.06 -16.12
N ASN A 316 -15.74 11.24 -15.60
CA ASN A 316 -15.77 12.44 -16.43
C ASN A 316 -14.41 12.64 -17.10
N LEU A 317 -14.42 13.27 -18.29
CA LEU A 317 -13.21 13.43 -19.12
C LEU A 317 -12.09 14.19 -18.41
N GLY A 318 -12.41 15.18 -17.57
CA GLY A 318 -11.43 15.98 -16.86
C GLY A 318 -10.73 15.22 -15.73
N GLU A 319 -11.47 14.40 -14.99
CA GLU A 319 -10.90 13.52 -13.94
C GLU A 319 -10.08 12.40 -14.55
N ALA A 320 -10.57 11.79 -15.63
CA ALA A 320 -9.84 10.78 -16.37
C ALA A 320 -8.48 11.31 -16.86
N ALA A 321 -8.44 12.53 -17.41
CA ALA A 321 -7.19 13.17 -17.86
C ALA A 321 -6.22 13.41 -16.70
N ARG A 322 -6.71 13.84 -15.53
CA ARG A 322 -5.88 14.03 -14.33
C ARG A 322 -5.36 12.71 -13.79
N LEU A 323 -6.19 11.68 -13.76
CA LEU A 323 -5.76 10.34 -13.35
C LEU A 323 -4.69 9.78 -14.30
N LEU A 324 -4.89 9.90 -15.61
CA LEU A 324 -3.90 9.52 -16.62
C LEU A 324 -2.57 10.25 -16.39
N ALA A 325 -2.60 11.56 -16.10
CA ALA A 325 -1.40 12.32 -15.80
C ALA A 325 -0.70 11.86 -14.51
N ALA A 326 -1.45 11.46 -13.48
CA ALA A 326 -0.88 10.96 -12.24
C ALA A 326 -0.27 9.55 -12.41
N LEU A 327 -0.84 8.72 -13.29
CA LEU A 327 -0.35 7.36 -13.57
C LEU A 327 0.73 7.30 -14.65
N GLN A 328 1.05 8.43 -15.29
CA GLN A 328 2.06 8.50 -16.37
C GLN A 328 3.42 7.87 -16.01
N PRO A 329 3.96 7.99 -14.78
CA PRO A 329 5.24 7.38 -14.43
C PRO A 329 5.31 5.87 -14.62
N LEU A 330 4.16 5.16 -14.62
CA LEU A 330 4.10 3.71 -14.83
C LEU A 330 4.51 3.25 -16.23
N VAL A 331 4.40 4.12 -17.24
CA VAL A 331 4.62 3.78 -18.65
C VAL A 331 5.73 4.60 -19.30
N GLN A 332 6.30 5.54 -18.59
CA GLN A 332 7.51 6.25 -19.03
C GLN A 332 8.71 5.32 -18.84
N THR A 333 9.49 5.12 -19.89
CA THR A 333 10.74 4.36 -19.91
C THR A 333 11.93 5.26 -19.63
#